data_e3e344ec3e8cdb049b329c45727ac5ed
#
_entry.id   e3e344ec3e8cdb049b329c45727ac5ed
#
_cell.length_a   1.000
_cell.length_b   1.000
_cell.length_c   1.000
_cell.angle_alpha   90.00
_cell.angle_beta   90.00
_cell.angle_gamma   90.00
#
_symmetry.space_group_name_H-M   'P 1'
#
loop_
_entity.id
_entity.type
_entity.pdbx_description
1 polymer ?
#
loop_
_entity_poly.entity_id
_entity_poly.type
_entity_poly.pdbx_seq_one_letter_code
_entity_poly.pdbx_strand_id
1 'polypeptide(L)'
;MISAFDTTAKVDAAFAELKAYWDRLLDIYVVKTDEEKLDRMVNIWNQYQCMITFNMSRSASFFESGIGRGMGFRDSNQDLVGFVHQIPERARERIIDIASTNSPTEDATTNTNR
;
A
#
# COMPACT_ATOMS: atom_id res chain seq x y z
N MET A 1 -24.98 2.19 -5.13
CA MET A 1 -24.04 3.04 -4.38
C MET A 1 -24.76 4.05 -3.48
N ILE A 2 -25.72 4.82 -3.96
CA ILE A 2 -26.46 5.84 -3.16
C ILE A 2 -27.16 5.22 -1.95
N SER A 3 -27.84 4.07 -2.11
CA SER A 3 -28.56 3.37 -1.03
C SER A 3 -27.68 2.84 0.11
N ALA A 4 -26.35 2.81 -0.08
CA ALA A 4 -25.42 2.39 0.97
C ALA A 4 -25.14 3.50 2.01
N PHE A 5 -25.42 4.77 1.64
CA PHE A 5 -25.10 5.94 2.46
C PHE A 5 -26.29 6.91 2.56
N ASP A 6 -27.52 6.39 2.50
CA ASP A 6 -28.76 7.18 2.48
C ASP A 6 -29.22 7.67 3.87
N THR A 7 -28.57 7.20 4.94
CA THR A 7 -28.90 7.59 6.32
C THR A 7 -27.63 7.93 7.11
N THR A 8 -27.75 8.85 8.08
CA THR A 8 -26.65 9.22 8.97
C THR A 8 -26.08 8.00 9.71
N ALA A 9 -26.93 7.08 10.14
CA ALA A 9 -26.51 5.87 10.83
C ALA A 9 -25.59 4.98 9.95
N LYS A 10 -25.89 4.87 8.65
CA LYS A 10 -25.05 4.10 7.71
C LYS A 10 -23.70 4.80 7.45
N VAL A 11 -23.72 6.12 7.39
CA VAL A 11 -22.48 6.91 7.26
C VAL A 11 -21.59 6.76 8.49
N ASP A 12 -22.16 6.89 9.68
CA ASP A 12 -21.44 6.71 10.95
C ASP A 12 -20.87 5.29 11.07
N ALA A 13 -21.64 4.27 10.68
CA ALA A 13 -21.16 2.89 10.63
C ALA A 13 -19.98 2.70 9.67
N ALA A 14 -20.03 3.33 8.50
CA ALA A 14 -18.92 3.29 7.52
C ALA A 14 -17.66 3.96 8.06
N PHE A 15 -17.79 5.09 8.75
CA PHE A 15 -16.64 5.73 9.42
C PHE A 15 -16.06 4.87 10.54
N ALA A 16 -16.91 4.23 11.34
CA ALA A 16 -16.46 3.33 12.39
C ALA A 16 -15.72 2.10 11.82
N GLU A 17 -16.21 1.54 10.73
CA GLU A 17 -15.56 0.44 10.01
C GLU A 17 -14.21 0.86 9.44
N LEU A 18 -14.14 2.01 8.79
CA LEU A 18 -12.90 2.57 8.27
C LEU A 18 -11.86 2.81 9.36
N LYS A 19 -12.29 3.39 10.49
CA LYS A 19 -11.42 3.59 11.65
C LYS A 19 -10.90 2.26 12.18
N ALA A 20 -11.76 1.26 12.35
CA ALA A 20 -11.37 -0.05 12.84
C ALA A 20 -10.38 -0.76 11.88
N TYR A 21 -10.53 -0.57 10.58
CA TYR A 21 -9.59 -1.07 9.59
C TYR A 21 -8.19 -0.47 9.78
N TRP A 22 -8.10 0.86 9.89
CA TRP A 22 -6.83 1.55 10.09
C TRP A 22 -6.19 1.23 11.44
N ASP A 23 -6.97 1.16 12.51
CA ASP A 23 -6.47 0.80 13.84
C ASP A 23 -5.82 -0.60 13.80
N ARG A 24 -6.50 -1.60 13.21
CA ARG A 24 -5.92 -2.95 13.07
C ARG A 24 -4.64 -2.97 12.23
N LEU A 25 -4.58 -2.19 11.17
CA LEU A 25 -3.42 -2.14 10.29
C LEU A 25 -2.21 -1.48 10.97
N LEU A 26 -2.44 -0.37 11.67
CA LEU A 26 -1.40 0.43 12.30
C LEU A 26 -0.91 -0.18 13.63
N ASP A 27 -1.73 -0.95 14.33
CA ASP A 27 -1.38 -1.59 15.61
C ASP A 27 -0.36 -2.73 15.47
N ILE A 28 -0.07 -3.18 14.25
CA ILE A 28 0.91 -4.26 14.00
C ILE A 28 2.34 -3.81 14.32
N TYR A 29 2.66 -2.55 14.09
CA TYR A 29 3.96 -1.98 14.37
C TYR A 29 3.81 -0.64 15.07
N VAL A 30 4.10 -0.61 16.37
CA VAL A 30 3.94 0.58 17.21
C VAL A 30 5.24 0.89 17.94
N VAL A 31 5.69 2.13 17.81
CA VAL A 31 6.82 2.69 18.55
C VAL A 31 6.30 3.70 19.55
N LYS A 32 6.84 3.68 20.77
CA LYS A 32 6.54 4.66 21.80
C LYS A 32 7.83 5.25 22.33
N THR A 33 7.96 6.56 22.18
CA THR A 33 9.11 7.34 22.62
C THR A 33 8.66 8.51 23.49
N ASP A 34 9.60 9.29 24.00
CA ASP A 34 9.31 10.52 24.72
C ASP A 34 8.98 11.72 23.79
N GLU A 35 9.06 11.51 22.47
CA GLU A 35 8.79 12.54 21.45
C GLU A 35 7.52 12.19 20.66
N GLU A 36 6.43 12.88 20.98
CA GLU A 36 5.11 12.63 20.37
C GLU A 36 5.11 12.79 18.83
N LYS A 37 5.89 13.73 18.32
CA LYS A 37 5.96 13.97 16.86
C LYS A 37 6.63 12.82 16.14
N LEU A 38 7.66 12.23 16.76
CA LEU A 38 8.33 11.05 16.22
C LEU A 38 7.37 9.85 16.23
N ASP A 39 6.65 9.64 17.33
CA ASP A 39 5.67 8.57 17.46
C ASP A 39 4.60 8.68 16.36
N ARG A 40 4.07 9.87 16.15
CA ARG A 40 3.06 10.13 15.10
C ARG A 40 3.61 9.89 13.70
N MET A 41 4.84 10.31 13.44
CA MET A 41 5.49 10.09 12.16
C MET A 41 5.67 8.61 11.86
N VAL A 42 6.21 7.85 12.81
CA VAL A 42 6.51 6.42 12.64
C VAL A 42 5.25 5.57 12.61
N ASN A 43 4.33 5.79 13.56
CA ASN A 43 3.17 4.92 13.75
C ASN A 43 2.04 5.18 12.75
N ILE A 44 1.97 6.37 12.18
CA ILE A 44 0.86 6.75 11.29
C ILE A 44 1.37 7.09 9.89
N TRP A 45 2.16 8.16 9.77
CA TRP A 45 2.49 8.71 8.46
C TRP A 45 3.38 7.82 7.61
N ASN A 46 4.41 7.22 8.16
CA ASN A 46 5.28 6.30 7.43
C ASN A 46 4.52 5.05 6.99
N GLN A 47 3.69 4.49 7.85
CA GLN A 47 2.87 3.33 7.56
C GLN A 47 1.86 3.63 6.44
N TYR A 48 1.16 4.76 6.55
CA TYR A 48 0.24 5.24 5.52
C TYR A 48 0.94 5.45 4.18
N GLN A 49 2.10 6.09 4.17
CA GLN A 49 2.87 6.32 2.95
C GLN A 49 3.33 5.02 2.29
N CYS A 50 3.80 4.07 3.07
CA CYS A 50 4.19 2.75 2.56
C CYS A 50 3.00 2.01 1.94
N MET A 51 1.82 2.07 2.56
CA MET A 51 0.60 1.48 2.02
C MET A 51 0.19 2.12 0.69
N ILE A 52 0.23 3.45 0.60
CA ILE A 52 -0.08 4.17 -0.64
C ILE A 52 0.89 3.76 -1.74
N THR A 53 2.19 3.75 -1.46
CA THR A 53 3.22 3.35 -2.43
C THR A 53 3.00 1.93 -2.91
N PHE A 54 2.70 0.99 -2.01
CA PHE A 54 2.37 -0.39 -2.34
C PHE A 54 1.15 -0.50 -3.26
N ASN A 55 0.06 0.18 -2.93
CA ASN A 55 -1.20 0.10 -3.69
C ASN A 55 -1.10 0.80 -5.04
N MET A 56 -0.41 1.93 -5.12
CA MET A 56 -0.30 2.73 -6.34
C MET A 56 0.76 2.23 -7.30
N SER A 57 1.67 1.36 -6.86
CA SER A 57 2.78 0.84 -7.68
C SER A 57 3.53 1.95 -8.42
N ARG A 58 3.73 3.10 -7.76
CA ARG A 58 4.33 4.34 -8.29
C ARG A 58 3.57 4.99 -9.46
N SER A 59 2.33 4.61 -9.70
CA SER A 59 1.44 5.26 -10.69
C SER A 59 0.67 6.44 -10.11
N ALA A 60 1.30 7.21 -9.23
CA ALA A 60 0.62 8.24 -8.45
C ALA A 60 0.38 9.55 -9.22
N SER A 61 1.08 9.79 -10.31
CA SER A 61 0.96 11.04 -11.06
C SER A 61 1.01 10.83 -12.56
N PHE A 62 -0.02 11.33 -13.24
CA PHE A 62 -0.07 11.39 -14.69
C PHE A 62 1.06 12.27 -15.27
N PHE A 63 1.37 13.36 -14.61
CA PHE A 63 2.42 14.30 -15.05
C PHE A 63 3.82 13.72 -14.91
N GLU A 64 4.03 12.88 -13.91
CA GLU A 64 5.33 12.26 -13.67
C GLU A 64 5.55 11.02 -14.53
N SER A 65 4.53 10.17 -14.63
CA SER A 65 4.67 8.80 -15.18
C SER A 65 3.97 8.60 -16.53
N GLY A 66 3.10 9.52 -16.94
CA GLY A 66 2.26 9.36 -18.13
C GLY A 66 1.17 8.28 -17.94
N ILE A 67 0.57 7.87 -19.06
CA ILE A 67 -0.42 6.80 -19.11
C ILE A 67 0.32 5.45 -19.21
N GLY A 68 0.02 4.52 -18.30
CA GLY A 68 0.43 3.14 -18.48
C GLY A 68 1.88 2.83 -18.13
N ARG A 69 2.40 3.42 -17.05
CA ARG A 69 3.68 2.97 -16.49
C ARG A 69 3.56 1.52 -16.03
N GLY A 70 4.40 0.64 -16.58
CA GLY A 70 4.46 -0.76 -16.17
C GLY A 70 5.00 -0.93 -14.73
N MET A 71 4.72 -2.10 -14.16
CA MET A 71 5.24 -2.49 -12.85
C MET A 71 6.73 -2.83 -12.98
N GLY A 72 7.62 -1.95 -12.49
CA GLY A 72 9.05 -2.23 -12.45
C GLY A 72 9.37 -3.34 -11.45
N PHE A 73 10.11 -4.35 -11.87
CA PHE A 73 10.45 -5.49 -11.01
C PHE A 73 11.15 -5.07 -9.72
N ARG A 74 12.24 -4.33 -9.82
CA ARG A 74 13.01 -3.87 -8.66
C ARG A 74 12.21 -2.94 -7.76
N ASP A 75 11.57 -1.93 -8.35
CA ASP A 75 10.83 -0.92 -7.62
C ASP A 75 9.66 -1.52 -6.84
N SER A 76 8.92 -2.44 -7.44
CA SER A 76 7.81 -3.12 -6.79
C SER A 76 8.25 -4.01 -5.63
N ASN A 77 9.39 -4.67 -5.73
CA ASN A 77 9.96 -5.44 -4.63
C ASN A 77 10.43 -4.53 -3.47
N GLN A 78 11.02 -3.38 -3.77
CA GLN A 78 11.43 -2.42 -2.74
C GLN A 78 10.23 -1.82 -2.01
N ASP A 79 9.17 -1.46 -2.73
CA ASP A 79 7.94 -0.94 -2.14
C ASP A 79 7.26 -1.98 -1.24
N LEU A 80 7.33 -3.25 -1.63
CA LEU A 80 6.80 -4.35 -0.85
C LEU A 80 7.53 -4.53 0.48
N VAL A 81 8.86 -4.42 0.51
CA VAL A 81 9.67 -4.56 1.73
C VAL A 81 9.26 -3.56 2.80
N GLY A 82 8.90 -2.34 2.42
CA GLY A 82 8.47 -1.30 3.36
C GLY A 82 7.14 -1.59 4.07
N PHE A 83 6.33 -2.54 3.56
CA PHE A 83 4.98 -2.76 4.05
C PHE A 83 4.63 -4.23 4.34
N VAL A 84 5.53 -5.16 4.06
CA VAL A 84 5.28 -6.62 4.16
C VAL A 84 4.81 -7.07 5.53
N HIS A 85 5.32 -6.48 6.60
CA HIS A 85 5.00 -6.86 7.98
C HIS A 85 3.54 -6.54 8.37
N GLN A 86 2.89 -5.61 7.69
CA GLN A 86 1.50 -5.22 7.95
C GLN A 86 0.48 -6.00 7.13
N ILE A 87 0.88 -6.53 5.95
CA ILE A 87 -0.02 -7.20 5.01
C ILE A 87 0.62 -8.47 4.42
N PRO A 88 1.04 -9.45 5.24
CA PRO A 88 1.82 -10.59 4.77
C PRO A 88 1.11 -11.41 3.68
N GLU A 89 -0.21 -11.56 3.75
CA GLU A 89 -1.00 -12.29 2.75
C GLU A 89 -0.96 -11.58 1.39
N ARG A 90 -1.24 -10.29 1.37
CA ARG A 90 -1.18 -9.47 0.14
C ARG A 90 0.25 -9.33 -0.39
N ALA A 91 1.23 -9.31 0.52
CA ALA A 91 2.63 -9.30 0.15
C ALA A 91 3.01 -10.58 -0.59
N ARG A 92 2.54 -11.74 -0.11
CA ARG A 92 2.75 -13.03 -0.79
C ARG A 92 2.14 -13.04 -2.19
N GLU A 93 0.91 -12.57 -2.35
CA GLU A 93 0.25 -12.44 -3.64
C GLU A 93 1.06 -11.56 -4.60
N ARG A 94 1.51 -10.40 -4.12
CA ARG A 94 2.33 -9.47 -4.90
C ARG A 94 3.67 -10.07 -5.33
N ILE A 95 4.33 -10.85 -4.48
CA ILE A 95 5.57 -11.56 -4.83
C ILE A 95 5.32 -12.54 -5.98
N ILE A 96 4.23 -13.28 -5.91
CA ILE A 96 3.86 -14.25 -6.96
C ILE A 96 3.57 -13.50 -8.27
N ASP A 97 2.85 -12.38 -8.22
CA ASP A 97 2.55 -11.56 -9.38
C ASP A 97 3.83 -11.02 -10.03
N ILE A 98 4.74 -10.46 -9.24
CA ILE A 98 6.02 -9.92 -9.72
C ILE A 98 6.86 -11.07 -10.33
N ALA A 99 6.92 -12.21 -9.69
CA ALA A 99 7.67 -13.36 -10.18
C ALA A 99 7.09 -13.90 -11.51
N SER A 100 5.76 -13.85 -11.67
CA SER A 100 5.09 -14.31 -12.89
C SER A 100 5.32 -13.39 -14.10
N THR A 101 5.73 -12.14 -13.87
CA THR A 101 6.05 -11.19 -14.95
C THR A 101 7.44 -11.40 -15.55
N ASN A 102 8.30 -12.16 -14.87
CA ASN A 102 9.63 -12.47 -15.36
C ASN A 102 9.59 -13.65 -16.35
N SER A 103 10.05 -13.40 -17.58
CA SER A 103 10.37 -14.49 -18.52
C SER A 103 11.70 -15.14 -18.11
N PRO A 104 11.87 -16.47 -18.32
CA PRO A 104 13.13 -17.14 -18.03
C PRO A 104 14.34 -16.59 -18.79
N THR A 105 14.10 -15.74 -19.79
CA THR A 105 15.13 -15.14 -20.67
C THR A 105 15.31 -13.63 -20.46
N GLU A 106 14.52 -12.99 -19.58
CA GLU A 106 14.62 -11.54 -19.33
C GLU A 106 15.43 -11.26 -18.06
N ASP A 107 16.37 -10.33 -18.20
CA ASP A 107 17.13 -9.82 -17.07
C ASP A 107 16.18 -9.12 -16.09
N ALA A 108 16.36 -9.31 -14.79
CA ALA A 108 15.51 -8.80 -13.71
C ALA A 108 15.37 -7.26 -13.66
N THR A 109 15.95 -6.57 -14.62
CA THR A 109 15.93 -5.11 -14.78
C THR A 109 14.92 -4.60 -15.80
N THR A 110 14.25 -5.48 -16.56
CA THR A 110 13.32 -5.06 -17.62
C THR A 110 11.97 -4.65 -17.07
N ASN A 111 11.52 -3.47 -17.46
CA ASN A 111 10.16 -2.99 -17.23
C ASN A 111 9.18 -3.76 -18.12
N THR A 112 8.32 -4.56 -17.51
CA THR A 112 7.20 -5.17 -18.25
C THR A 112 6.06 -4.16 -18.38
N ASN A 113 5.83 -3.70 -19.59
CA ASN A 113 4.62 -2.96 -19.95
C ASN A 113 3.43 -3.93 -19.96
N ARG A 114 2.62 -3.90 -18.94
CA ARG A 114 1.27 -4.45 -18.93
C ARG A 114 0.27 -3.46 -18.37
#